data_d2ece01cf0187636e81b4fdb53729f69
#
_entry.id   d2ece01cf0187636e81b4fdb53729f69
#
_cell.length_a   1.000
_cell.length_b   1.000
_cell.length_c   1.000
_cell.angle_alpha   90.00
_cell.angle_beta   90.00
_cell.angle_gamma   90.00
#
_symmetry.space_group_name_H-M   'P 1'
#
loop_
_entity.id
_entity.type
_entity.pdbx_description
1 polymer ?
#
loop_
_entity_poly.entity_id
_entity_poly.type
_entity_poly.pdbx_seq_one_letter_code
_entity_poly.pdbx_strand_id
1 'polypeptide(L)'
;MRTYYTGRHARRYNQTWRHYSEKTLAATRSAIDLARLQDAGGNLDRPLRVLDAGCGTGLLIAQLVPLIPRAVWYGVDESQEMLSQAALLLQGYPHIHLVQASLRGGVTAGLPYQPASFDLITCTNTLHYLENPGAVLLGLKQLLAPLGQLVIEDYARRGFPFPWKAFEWFIKRDDPGHIRAYTLTEAQALCWQAGLRVALAKTFPIDVLWKGWVVRTEIEGV
;
A
#
# COMPACT_ATOMS: atom_id res chain seq x y z
N MET A 1 -5.13 -10.37 18.10
CA MET A 1 -4.93 -11.33 16.97
C MET A 1 -3.43 -11.47 16.74
N ARG A 2 -2.85 -12.67 16.63
CA ARG A 2 -1.40 -12.80 16.39
C ARG A 2 -1.13 -12.43 14.93
N THR A 3 -0.23 -11.49 14.68
CA THR A 3 0.26 -11.19 13.33
C THR A 3 0.93 -12.43 12.75
N TYR A 4 0.54 -12.82 11.55
CA TYR A 4 1.10 -14.01 10.87
C TYR A 4 2.58 -13.83 10.56
N TYR A 5 2.97 -12.62 10.22
CA TYR A 5 4.36 -12.29 9.84
C TYR A 5 5.23 -12.03 11.08
N THR A 6 5.58 -13.12 11.80
CA THR A 6 6.47 -13.12 12.96
C THR A 6 7.65 -14.06 12.75
N GLY A 7 8.74 -13.83 13.48
CA GLY A 7 9.90 -14.72 13.54
C GLY A 7 10.48 -15.12 12.18
N ARG A 8 10.45 -16.40 11.83
CA ARG A 8 11.03 -16.92 10.57
C ARG A 8 10.27 -16.45 9.32
N HIS A 9 8.95 -16.23 9.41
CA HIS A 9 8.14 -15.79 8.28
C HIS A 9 8.51 -14.36 7.87
N ALA A 10 8.65 -13.43 8.81
CA ALA A 10 9.10 -12.08 8.53
C ALA A 10 10.51 -12.06 7.90
N ARG A 11 11.45 -12.83 8.45
CA ARG A 11 12.83 -12.90 7.93
C ARG A 11 12.94 -13.48 6.52
N ARG A 12 12.06 -14.40 6.14
CA ARG A 12 12.05 -15.05 4.82
C ARG A 12 11.08 -14.42 3.84
N TYR A 13 10.29 -13.44 4.28
CA TYR A 13 9.23 -12.83 3.48
C TYR A 13 9.72 -12.43 2.09
N ASN A 14 10.80 -11.66 2.01
CA ASN A 14 11.34 -11.17 0.74
C ASN A 14 11.83 -12.30 -0.20
N GLN A 15 12.30 -13.42 0.33
CA GLN A 15 12.69 -14.58 -0.48
C GLN A 15 11.47 -15.37 -0.94
N THR A 16 10.53 -15.63 -0.02
CA THR A 16 9.33 -16.44 -0.29
C THR A 16 8.43 -15.78 -1.32
N TRP A 17 8.22 -14.48 -1.21
CA TRP A 17 7.31 -13.71 -2.06
C TRP A 17 8.01 -12.89 -3.15
N ARG A 18 9.30 -13.17 -3.43
CA ARG A 18 10.12 -12.37 -4.35
C ARG A 18 9.45 -12.13 -5.70
N HIS A 19 9.08 -13.20 -6.40
CA HIS A 19 8.48 -13.11 -7.75
C HIS A 19 7.16 -12.33 -7.73
N TYR A 20 6.33 -12.61 -6.72
CA TYR A 20 5.07 -11.92 -6.51
C TYR A 20 5.29 -10.43 -6.24
N SER A 21 6.15 -10.10 -5.27
CA SER A 21 6.45 -8.72 -4.90
C SER A 21 7.08 -7.92 -6.04
N GLU A 22 7.95 -8.52 -6.86
CA GLU A 22 8.51 -7.85 -8.04
C GLU A 22 7.41 -7.32 -8.98
N LYS A 23 6.34 -8.08 -9.21
CA LYS A 23 5.23 -7.69 -10.07
C LYS A 23 4.30 -6.65 -9.43
N THR A 24 3.91 -6.87 -8.19
CA THR A 24 2.99 -5.97 -7.47
C THR A 24 3.63 -4.61 -7.22
N LEU A 25 4.88 -4.58 -6.76
CA LEU A 25 5.61 -3.33 -6.55
C LEU A 25 5.92 -2.60 -7.86
N ALA A 26 6.22 -3.31 -8.96
CA ALA A 26 6.38 -2.70 -10.27
C ALA A 26 5.07 -2.06 -10.76
N ALA A 27 3.92 -2.70 -10.53
CA ALA A 27 2.60 -2.16 -10.86
C ALA A 27 2.32 -0.89 -10.04
N THR A 28 2.57 -0.91 -8.73
CA THR A 28 2.42 0.24 -7.85
C THR A 28 3.28 1.42 -8.33
N ARG A 29 4.59 1.20 -8.56
CA ARG A 29 5.50 2.24 -9.08
C ARG A 29 5.00 2.84 -10.40
N SER A 30 4.54 1.98 -11.33
CA SER A 30 4.06 2.44 -12.64
C SER A 30 2.74 3.22 -12.57
N ALA A 31 2.01 3.14 -11.46
CA ALA A 31 0.78 3.88 -11.24
C ALA A 31 1.01 5.26 -10.63
N ILE A 32 2.16 5.47 -9.96
CA ILE A 32 2.53 6.77 -9.41
C ILE A 32 2.81 7.75 -10.55
N ASP A 33 2.19 8.92 -10.50
CA ASP A 33 2.49 10.04 -11.41
C ASP A 33 3.69 10.82 -10.86
N LEU A 34 4.88 10.35 -11.19
CA LEU A 34 6.13 10.94 -10.70
C LEU A 34 6.33 12.37 -11.23
N ALA A 35 5.91 12.66 -12.47
CA ALA A 35 6.05 13.99 -13.05
C ALA A 35 5.22 15.00 -12.24
N ARG A 36 3.94 14.70 -12.01
CA ARG A 36 3.06 15.52 -11.17
C ARG A 36 3.59 15.71 -9.75
N LEU A 37 4.16 14.65 -9.17
CA LEU A 37 4.74 14.72 -7.83
C LEU A 37 5.97 15.65 -7.78
N GLN A 38 6.83 15.56 -8.80
CA GLN A 38 8.02 16.40 -8.91
C GLN A 38 7.66 17.87 -9.17
N ASP A 39 6.67 18.12 -10.03
CA ASP A 39 6.16 19.48 -10.31
C ASP A 39 5.54 20.08 -9.04
N ALA A 40 4.71 19.32 -8.31
CA ALA A 40 4.16 19.74 -7.03
C ALA A 40 5.27 20.03 -6.01
N GLY A 41 6.26 19.14 -5.90
CA GLY A 41 7.40 19.28 -4.99
C GLY A 41 8.29 20.49 -5.31
N GLY A 42 8.40 20.87 -6.58
CA GLY A 42 9.14 22.08 -7.01
C GLY A 42 8.50 23.39 -6.55
N ASN A 43 7.22 23.37 -6.25
CA ASN A 43 6.45 24.53 -5.79
C ASN A 43 6.21 24.56 -4.26
N LEU A 44 6.76 23.57 -3.52
CA LEU A 44 6.62 23.50 -2.07
C LEU A 44 7.89 24.01 -1.38
N ASP A 45 7.70 24.81 -0.32
CA ASP A 45 8.78 25.26 0.58
C ASP A 45 9.26 24.14 1.54
N ARG A 46 8.81 22.92 1.34
CA ARG A 46 9.15 21.74 2.15
C ARG A 46 9.44 20.52 1.27
N PRO A 47 10.17 19.52 1.77
CA PRO A 47 10.31 18.25 1.09
C PRO A 47 8.95 17.55 0.92
N LEU A 48 8.82 16.75 -0.15
CA LEU A 48 7.70 15.85 -0.33
C LEU A 48 7.61 14.87 0.85
N ARG A 49 6.39 14.54 1.28
CA ARG A 49 6.14 13.57 2.34
C ARG A 49 5.41 12.37 1.75
N VAL A 50 5.99 11.21 1.93
CA VAL A 50 5.47 9.95 1.38
C VAL A 50 5.16 8.99 2.52
N LEU A 51 3.96 8.42 2.51
CA LEU A 51 3.52 7.38 3.45
C LEU A 51 3.34 6.06 2.72
N ASP A 52 3.95 5.00 3.21
CA ASP A 52 3.66 3.61 2.82
C ASP A 52 2.85 2.94 3.94
N ALA A 53 1.57 2.77 3.71
CA ALA A 53 0.60 2.23 4.67
C ALA A 53 0.50 0.71 4.54
N GLY A 54 1.01 -0.04 5.51
CA GLY A 54 1.28 -1.47 5.42
C GLY A 54 2.62 -1.73 4.75
N CYS A 55 3.67 -1.02 5.18
CA CYS A 55 4.97 -1.01 4.49
C CYS A 55 5.75 -2.34 4.55
N GLY A 56 5.35 -3.27 5.40
CA GLY A 56 5.99 -4.56 5.57
C GLY A 56 7.49 -4.44 5.81
N THR A 57 8.28 -5.08 4.97
CA THR A 57 9.76 -5.06 5.03
C THR A 57 10.40 -3.84 4.36
N GLY A 58 9.61 -2.84 3.93
CA GLY A 58 10.11 -1.60 3.32
C GLY A 58 10.58 -1.71 1.87
N LEU A 59 10.27 -2.80 1.16
CA LEU A 59 10.72 -3.03 -0.23
C LEU A 59 10.24 -1.94 -1.18
N LEU A 60 8.99 -1.47 -1.06
CA LEU A 60 8.47 -0.40 -1.92
C LEU A 60 9.21 0.91 -1.65
N ILE A 61 9.41 1.26 -0.39
CA ILE A 61 10.17 2.46 0.01
C ILE A 61 11.58 2.40 -0.60
N ALA A 62 12.31 1.27 -0.44
CA ALA A 62 13.65 1.11 -1.00
C ALA A 62 13.71 1.31 -2.53
N GLN A 63 12.64 0.94 -3.24
CA GLN A 63 12.56 1.12 -4.69
C GLN A 63 12.18 2.56 -5.11
N LEU A 64 11.47 3.29 -4.27
CA LEU A 64 10.97 4.63 -4.58
C LEU A 64 11.94 5.74 -4.13
N VAL A 65 12.71 5.53 -3.06
CA VAL A 65 13.66 6.53 -2.55
C VAL A 65 14.59 7.08 -3.64
N PRO A 66 15.20 6.25 -4.53
CA PRO A 66 16.05 6.78 -5.60
C PRO A 66 15.30 7.63 -6.65
N LEU A 67 13.98 7.45 -6.76
CA LEU A 67 13.13 8.19 -7.71
C LEU A 67 12.63 9.52 -7.14
N ILE A 68 12.58 9.64 -5.80
CA ILE A 68 12.11 10.84 -5.07
C ILE A 68 13.12 11.15 -3.95
N PRO A 69 14.37 11.53 -4.28
CA PRO A 69 15.48 11.54 -3.32
C PRO A 69 15.37 12.63 -2.23
N ARG A 70 14.53 13.65 -2.44
CA ARG A 70 14.31 14.74 -1.48
C ARG A 70 13.09 14.52 -0.57
N ALA A 71 12.41 13.38 -0.69
CA ALA A 71 11.23 13.10 0.13
C ALA A 71 11.60 12.67 1.55
N VAL A 72 10.71 12.97 2.49
CA VAL A 72 10.69 12.36 3.82
C VAL A 72 9.70 11.20 3.77
N TRP A 73 10.16 10.03 4.22
CA TRP A 73 9.45 8.77 4.09
C TRP A 73 8.90 8.30 5.43
N TYR A 74 7.69 7.81 5.40
CA TYR A 74 7.01 7.23 6.55
C TYR A 74 6.51 5.84 6.18
N GLY A 75 6.90 4.84 6.96
CA GLY A 75 6.40 3.47 6.82
C GLY A 75 5.60 3.10 8.06
N VAL A 76 4.40 2.57 7.86
CA VAL A 76 3.53 2.08 8.94
C VAL A 76 3.21 0.62 8.72
N ASP A 77 3.40 -0.21 9.75
CA ASP A 77 3.00 -1.61 9.75
C ASP A 77 2.60 -2.05 11.16
N GLU A 78 1.71 -3.04 11.27
CA GLU A 78 1.31 -3.57 12.59
C GLU A 78 2.33 -4.56 13.17
N SER A 79 3.19 -5.16 12.33
CA SER A 79 4.20 -6.14 12.71
C SER A 79 5.52 -5.47 13.03
N GLN A 80 5.92 -5.52 14.30
CA GLN A 80 7.25 -5.05 14.73
C GLN A 80 8.39 -5.83 14.06
N GLU A 81 8.19 -7.11 13.76
CA GLU A 81 9.19 -7.92 13.07
C GLU A 81 9.38 -7.50 11.60
N MET A 82 8.29 -7.12 10.91
CA MET A 82 8.38 -6.57 9.56
C MET A 82 9.11 -5.22 9.58
N LEU A 83 8.78 -4.34 10.52
CA LEU A 83 9.47 -3.06 10.69
C LEU A 83 10.95 -3.22 11.04
N SER A 84 11.32 -4.27 11.79
CA SER A 84 12.72 -4.59 12.04
C SER A 84 13.49 -4.98 10.76
N GLN A 85 12.83 -5.72 9.83
CA GLN A 85 13.41 -6.00 8.52
C GLN A 85 13.47 -4.73 7.64
N ALA A 86 12.45 -3.88 7.71
CA ALA A 86 12.44 -2.60 7.01
C ALA A 86 13.58 -1.70 7.50
N ALA A 87 13.80 -1.60 8.80
CA ALA A 87 14.89 -0.82 9.38
C ALA A 87 16.27 -1.29 8.90
N LEU A 88 16.48 -2.61 8.80
CA LEU A 88 17.71 -3.18 8.25
C LEU A 88 17.88 -2.86 6.77
N LEU A 89 16.81 -3.02 5.98
CA LEU A 89 16.84 -2.76 4.54
C LEU A 89 17.11 -1.27 4.24
N LEU A 90 16.54 -0.39 5.04
CA LEU A 90 16.51 1.05 4.80
C LEU A 90 17.59 1.83 5.59
N GLN A 91 18.46 1.15 6.32
CA GLN A 91 19.46 1.79 7.22
C GLN A 91 20.42 2.78 6.53
N GLY A 92 20.60 2.67 5.21
CA GLY A 92 21.46 3.57 4.43
C GLY A 92 20.76 4.82 3.89
N TYR A 93 19.45 4.96 4.10
CA TYR A 93 18.67 6.08 3.59
C TYR A 93 18.32 7.07 4.71
N PRO A 94 18.62 8.37 4.53
CA PRO A 94 18.20 9.40 5.48
C PRO A 94 16.70 9.67 5.39
N HIS A 95 16.14 10.28 6.44
CA HIS A 95 14.75 10.76 6.45
C HIS A 95 13.67 9.68 6.28
N ILE A 96 13.89 8.50 6.86
CA ILE A 96 12.90 7.42 6.95
C ILE A 96 12.42 7.25 8.38
N HIS A 97 11.10 7.27 8.55
CA HIS A 97 10.42 7.11 9.83
C HIS A 97 9.53 5.87 9.79
N LEU A 98 9.83 4.86 10.60
CA LEU A 98 9.05 3.63 10.73
C LEU A 98 8.24 3.67 12.01
N VAL A 99 6.93 3.41 11.91
CA VAL A 99 5.99 3.48 13.04
C VAL A 99 5.18 2.20 13.11
N GLN A 100 5.16 1.57 14.29
CA GLN A 100 4.27 0.45 14.54
C GLN A 100 2.87 0.96 14.83
N ALA A 101 1.93 0.69 13.92
CA ALA A 101 0.51 0.97 14.13
C ALA A 101 -0.36 0.07 13.26
N SER A 102 -1.59 -0.18 13.71
CA SER A 102 -2.56 -0.97 12.96
C SER A 102 -3.46 -0.05 12.13
N LEU A 103 -3.71 -0.45 10.89
CA LEU A 103 -4.67 0.22 10.02
C LEU A 103 -6.13 -0.19 10.29
N ARG A 104 -6.37 -1.23 11.11
CA ARG A 104 -7.66 -1.90 11.27
C ARG A 104 -8.75 -1.04 11.89
N GLY A 105 -8.41 -0.08 12.73
CA GLY A 105 -9.37 0.82 13.39
C GLY A 105 -9.68 2.12 12.65
N GLY A 106 -9.24 2.25 11.42
CA GLY A 106 -9.18 3.52 10.70
C GLY A 106 -7.83 4.21 10.92
N VAL A 107 -7.25 4.78 9.86
CA VAL A 107 -5.86 5.24 9.85
C VAL A 107 -5.58 6.38 10.83
N THR A 108 -6.57 7.20 11.13
CA THR A 108 -6.39 8.37 12.01
C THR A 108 -6.41 8.02 13.50
N ALA A 109 -6.93 6.87 13.90
CA ALA A 109 -7.16 6.53 15.31
C ALA A 109 -5.88 6.17 16.09
N GLY A 110 -4.69 6.26 15.49
CA GLY A 110 -3.44 5.93 16.18
C GLY A 110 -2.18 6.45 15.51
N LEU A 111 -2.30 7.13 14.37
CA LEU A 111 -1.15 7.70 13.68
C LEU A 111 -0.91 9.14 14.12
N PRO A 112 0.35 9.49 14.47
CA PRO A 112 0.69 10.84 14.95
C PRO A 112 0.85 11.83 13.77
N TYR A 113 -0.03 11.75 12.76
CA TYR A 113 0.07 12.60 11.57
C TYR A 113 -1.09 13.58 11.48
N GLN A 114 -0.78 14.78 11.00
CA GLN A 114 -1.77 15.81 10.77
C GLN A 114 -2.55 15.52 9.46
N PRO A 115 -3.81 15.94 9.35
CA PRO A 115 -4.53 15.92 8.08
C PRO A 115 -3.77 16.66 6.98
N ALA A 116 -4.01 16.27 5.72
CA ALA A 116 -3.42 16.89 4.53
C ALA A 116 -1.89 17.01 4.54
N SER A 117 -1.19 16.01 5.13
CA SER A 117 0.25 16.08 5.33
C SER A 117 1.08 15.25 4.34
N PHE A 118 0.49 14.39 3.52
CA PHE A 118 1.22 13.52 2.59
C PHE A 118 0.92 13.82 1.12
N ASP A 119 1.98 13.96 0.33
CA ASP A 119 1.90 14.22 -1.11
C ASP A 119 1.74 12.92 -1.91
N LEU A 120 2.22 11.80 -1.38
CA LEU A 120 1.99 10.46 -1.88
C LEU A 120 1.67 9.53 -0.72
N ILE A 121 0.63 8.73 -0.88
CA ILE A 121 0.35 7.60 0.00
C ILE A 121 0.32 6.34 -0.86
N THR A 122 0.99 5.27 -0.42
CA THR A 122 0.89 3.93 -1.01
C THR A 122 0.27 2.96 -0.02
N CYS A 123 -0.52 2.02 -0.53
CA CYS A 123 -1.09 0.91 0.26
C CYS A 123 -1.08 -0.34 -0.63
N THR A 124 -0.04 -1.16 -0.48
CA THR A 124 0.28 -2.26 -1.39
C THR A 124 0.19 -3.60 -0.68
N ASN A 125 -0.52 -4.58 -1.27
CA ASN A 125 -0.71 -5.92 -0.69
C ASN A 125 -1.23 -5.89 0.77
N THR A 126 -2.17 -4.98 1.06
CA THR A 126 -2.64 -4.72 2.43
C THR A 126 -4.16 -4.79 2.54
N LEU A 127 -4.89 -4.41 1.48
CA LEU A 127 -6.35 -4.25 1.54
C LEU A 127 -7.06 -5.56 1.90
N HIS A 128 -6.52 -6.70 1.46
CA HIS A 128 -7.06 -8.03 1.73
C HIS A 128 -7.01 -8.47 3.20
N TYR A 129 -6.24 -7.76 4.05
CA TYR A 129 -6.17 -7.97 5.51
C TYR A 129 -7.13 -7.08 6.30
N LEU A 130 -7.80 -6.13 5.66
CA LEU A 130 -8.60 -5.13 6.35
C LEU A 130 -10.06 -5.59 6.51
N GLU A 131 -10.57 -5.53 7.74
CA GLU A 131 -11.98 -5.81 8.05
C GLU A 131 -12.90 -4.72 7.48
N ASN A 132 -12.46 -3.47 7.55
CA ASN A 132 -13.19 -2.31 7.04
C ASN A 132 -12.29 -1.44 6.14
N PRO A 133 -12.04 -1.86 4.88
CA PRO A 133 -11.18 -1.11 3.96
C PRO A 133 -11.71 0.29 3.64
N GLY A 134 -13.04 0.48 3.64
CA GLY A 134 -13.65 1.80 3.41
C GLY A 134 -13.26 2.81 4.48
N ALA A 135 -13.26 2.42 5.75
CA ALA A 135 -12.82 3.30 6.85
C ALA A 135 -11.32 3.62 6.76
N VAL A 136 -10.51 2.65 6.34
CA VAL A 136 -9.07 2.87 6.12
C VAL A 136 -8.84 3.84 4.97
N LEU A 137 -9.50 3.66 3.83
CA LEU A 137 -9.39 4.56 2.67
C LEU A 137 -9.84 5.99 3.00
N LEU A 138 -10.92 6.13 3.78
CA LEU A 138 -11.36 7.44 4.28
C LEU A 138 -10.29 8.10 5.17
N GLY A 139 -9.67 7.33 6.06
CA GLY A 139 -8.57 7.82 6.91
C GLY A 139 -7.34 8.21 6.09
N LEU A 140 -6.93 7.40 5.09
CA LEU A 140 -5.83 7.73 4.19
C LEU A 140 -6.12 8.99 3.37
N LYS A 141 -7.36 9.16 2.90
CA LYS A 141 -7.81 10.40 2.23
C LYS A 141 -7.63 11.63 3.12
N GLN A 142 -7.95 11.54 4.41
CA GLN A 142 -7.80 12.67 5.34
C GLN A 142 -6.33 13.10 5.51
N LEU A 143 -5.39 12.14 5.39
CA LEU A 143 -3.96 12.39 5.46
C LEU A 143 -3.37 12.93 4.15
N LEU A 144 -4.07 12.74 3.02
CA LEU A 144 -3.61 13.14 1.70
C LEU A 144 -3.68 14.65 1.53
N ALA A 145 -2.59 15.26 1.07
CA ALA A 145 -2.54 16.68 0.71
C ALA A 145 -3.47 16.99 -0.48
N PRO A 146 -3.91 18.22 -0.69
CA PRO A 146 -4.88 18.56 -1.75
C PRO A 146 -4.50 18.10 -3.15
N LEU A 147 -3.23 18.18 -3.54
CA LEU A 147 -2.72 17.71 -4.85
C LEU A 147 -2.07 16.32 -4.76
N GLY A 148 -2.17 15.68 -3.61
CA GLY A 148 -1.57 14.37 -3.34
C GLY A 148 -2.23 13.25 -4.10
N GLN A 149 -1.52 12.13 -4.20
CA GLN A 149 -2.02 10.90 -4.83
C GLN A 149 -2.00 9.74 -3.82
N LEU A 150 -3.06 8.93 -3.84
CA LEU A 150 -3.12 7.66 -3.13
C LEU A 150 -3.08 6.53 -4.16
N VAL A 151 -2.08 5.66 -4.07
CA VAL A 151 -1.93 4.48 -4.92
C VAL A 151 -2.18 3.23 -4.08
N ILE A 152 -3.18 2.45 -4.50
CA ILE A 152 -3.59 1.22 -3.84
C ILE A 152 -3.37 0.07 -4.81
N GLU A 153 -2.75 -0.98 -4.34
CA GLU A 153 -2.52 -2.19 -5.13
C GLU A 153 -2.83 -3.42 -4.28
N ASP A 154 -3.43 -4.43 -4.91
CA ASP A 154 -3.61 -5.75 -4.28
C ASP A 154 -3.84 -6.82 -5.33
N TYR A 155 -3.80 -8.10 -4.92
CA TYR A 155 -4.19 -9.16 -5.82
C TYR A 155 -5.70 -9.20 -6.05
N ALA A 156 -6.06 -9.58 -7.28
CA ALA A 156 -7.42 -9.54 -7.76
C ALA A 156 -8.18 -10.83 -7.51
N ARG A 157 -9.39 -10.73 -6.96
CA ARG A 157 -10.36 -11.82 -7.01
C ARG A 157 -10.73 -12.10 -8.47
N ARG A 158 -10.58 -13.36 -8.91
CA ARG A 158 -10.92 -13.79 -10.27
C ARG A 158 -12.36 -14.28 -10.34
N GLY A 159 -13.05 -13.89 -11.43
CA GLY A 159 -14.38 -14.37 -11.75
C GLY A 159 -14.38 -15.73 -12.46
N PHE A 160 -15.61 -16.24 -12.76
CA PHE A 160 -15.81 -17.44 -13.57
C PHE A 160 -15.04 -17.36 -14.91
N PRO A 161 -14.45 -18.45 -15.41
CA PRO A 161 -14.56 -19.84 -14.93
C PRO A 161 -13.54 -20.23 -13.83
N PHE A 162 -12.77 -19.29 -13.27
CA PHE A 162 -11.77 -19.61 -12.25
C PHE A 162 -12.45 -20.02 -10.92
N PRO A 163 -12.05 -21.15 -10.30
CA PRO A 163 -12.69 -21.67 -9.09
C PRO A 163 -12.25 -20.90 -7.85
N TRP A 164 -12.58 -19.61 -7.76
CA TRP A 164 -12.08 -18.70 -6.74
C TRP A 164 -12.32 -19.18 -5.30
N LYS A 165 -13.50 -19.72 -5.00
CA LYS A 165 -13.81 -20.19 -3.62
C LYS A 165 -12.85 -21.27 -3.13
N ALA A 166 -12.50 -22.23 -4.00
CA ALA A 166 -11.54 -23.27 -3.68
C ALA A 166 -10.13 -22.68 -3.54
N PHE A 167 -9.77 -21.76 -4.43
CA PHE A 167 -8.48 -21.10 -4.40
C PHE A 167 -8.31 -20.22 -3.14
N GLU A 168 -9.32 -19.47 -2.76
CA GLU A 168 -9.31 -18.65 -1.54
C GLU A 168 -9.20 -19.49 -0.26
N TRP A 169 -9.74 -20.71 -0.27
CA TRP A 169 -9.53 -21.63 0.84
C TRP A 169 -8.05 -22.01 1.02
N PHE A 170 -7.31 -22.23 -0.08
CA PHE A 170 -5.87 -22.46 -0.03
C PHE A 170 -5.13 -21.22 0.48
N ILE A 171 -5.50 -20.01 0.00
CA ILE A 171 -4.91 -18.76 0.48
C ILE A 171 -5.05 -18.66 2.00
N LYS A 172 -6.26 -18.86 2.53
CA LYS A 172 -6.53 -18.77 3.97
C LYS A 172 -5.79 -19.80 4.83
N ARG A 173 -5.44 -20.94 4.22
CA ARG A 173 -4.61 -21.94 4.90
C ARG A 173 -3.16 -21.49 5.02
N ASP A 174 -2.63 -20.88 3.98
CA ASP A 174 -1.22 -20.46 3.89
C ASP A 174 -1.02 -19.05 4.44
N ASP A 175 -2.07 -18.22 4.45
CA ASP A 175 -2.13 -16.89 5.03
C ASP A 175 -3.41 -16.72 5.88
N PRO A 176 -3.36 -17.08 7.15
CA PRO A 176 -4.51 -16.98 8.07
C PRO A 176 -4.99 -15.54 8.31
N GLY A 177 -4.20 -14.53 7.96
CA GLY A 177 -4.58 -13.12 8.04
C GLY A 177 -5.50 -12.67 6.90
N HIS A 178 -5.54 -13.42 5.79
CA HIS A 178 -6.37 -13.09 4.65
C HIS A 178 -7.85 -13.05 5.00
N ILE A 179 -8.50 -11.91 4.74
CA ILE A 179 -9.95 -11.73 4.96
C ILE A 179 -10.66 -11.88 3.62
N ARG A 180 -10.34 -11.04 2.63
CA ARG A 180 -11.04 -11.01 1.36
C ARG A 180 -10.19 -10.38 0.26
N ALA A 181 -10.17 -10.99 -0.92
CA ALA A 181 -9.68 -10.34 -2.14
C ALA A 181 -10.80 -9.58 -2.86
N TYR A 182 -10.43 -8.51 -3.54
CA TYR A 182 -11.34 -7.62 -4.25
C TYR A 182 -11.13 -7.72 -5.77
N THR A 183 -12.20 -7.52 -6.54
CA THR A 183 -12.08 -7.22 -7.99
C THR A 183 -11.68 -5.76 -8.17
N LEU A 184 -11.18 -5.40 -9.35
CA LEU A 184 -10.88 -4.00 -9.68
C LEU A 184 -12.12 -3.09 -9.50
N THR A 185 -13.30 -3.56 -9.93
CA THR A 185 -14.55 -2.81 -9.79
C THR A 185 -14.93 -2.57 -8.32
N GLU A 186 -14.75 -3.57 -7.46
CA GLU A 186 -15.00 -3.42 -6.02
C GLU A 186 -14.00 -2.44 -5.39
N ALA A 187 -12.72 -2.51 -5.77
CA ALA A 187 -11.69 -1.58 -5.30
C ALA A 187 -11.99 -0.13 -5.71
N GLN A 188 -12.42 0.09 -6.97
CA GLN A 188 -12.87 1.41 -7.44
C GLN A 188 -14.09 1.91 -6.66
N ALA A 189 -15.08 1.04 -6.39
CA ALA A 189 -16.27 1.40 -5.62
C ALA A 189 -15.90 1.82 -4.18
N LEU A 190 -14.97 1.12 -3.53
CA LEU A 190 -14.46 1.50 -2.21
C LEU A 190 -13.80 2.88 -2.23
N CYS A 191 -13.01 3.20 -3.28
CA CYS A 191 -12.39 4.51 -3.45
C CYS A 191 -13.48 5.61 -3.59
N TRP A 192 -14.48 5.40 -4.43
CA TRP A 192 -15.58 6.36 -4.61
C TRP A 192 -16.38 6.58 -3.32
N GLN A 193 -16.70 5.51 -2.58
CA GLN A 193 -17.37 5.60 -1.28
C GLN A 193 -16.56 6.38 -0.24
N ALA A 194 -15.23 6.34 -0.32
CA ALA A 194 -14.35 7.17 0.48
C ALA A 194 -14.22 8.61 -0.05
N GLY A 195 -14.91 8.96 -1.15
CA GLY A 195 -14.85 10.28 -1.79
C GLY A 195 -13.50 10.56 -2.47
N LEU A 196 -12.89 9.52 -3.04
CA LEU A 196 -11.66 9.59 -3.82
C LEU A 196 -12.01 9.47 -5.31
N ARG A 197 -11.47 10.36 -6.15
CA ARG A 197 -11.57 10.30 -7.60
C ARG A 197 -10.54 9.32 -8.16
N VAL A 198 -10.99 8.33 -8.91
CA VAL A 198 -10.10 7.37 -9.59
C VAL A 198 -9.49 8.03 -10.83
N ALA A 199 -8.18 8.22 -10.83
CA ALA A 199 -7.42 8.80 -11.94
C ALA A 199 -6.79 7.72 -12.84
N LEU A 200 -6.48 6.53 -12.29
CA LEU A 200 -5.99 5.38 -13.02
C LEU A 200 -6.51 4.10 -12.37
N ALA A 201 -6.93 3.15 -13.17
CA ALA A 201 -7.30 1.82 -12.69
C ALA A 201 -6.94 0.78 -13.76
N LYS A 202 -6.18 -0.24 -13.39
CA LYS A 202 -5.79 -1.33 -14.30
C LYS A 202 -5.57 -2.64 -13.57
N THR A 203 -5.76 -3.74 -14.28
CA THR A 203 -5.33 -5.07 -13.84
C THR A 203 -4.01 -5.43 -14.50
N PHE A 204 -3.24 -6.31 -13.86
CA PHE A 204 -1.99 -6.83 -14.41
C PHE A 204 -1.82 -8.31 -14.05
N PRO A 205 -1.12 -9.10 -14.90
CA PRO A 205 -0.77 -10.48 -14.58
C PRO A 205 0.39 -10.51 -13.57
N ILE A 206 0.28 -11.37 -12.56
CA ILE A 206 1.39 -11.71 -11.67
C ILE A 206 2.01 -13.01 -12.18
N ASP A 207 1.19 -14.06 -12.34
CA ASP A 207 1.53 -15.33 -12.98
C ASP A 207 0.28 -16.01 -13.57
N VAL A 208 0.32 -17.30 -13.81
CA VAL A 208 -0.81 -18.07 -14.38
C VAL A 208 -2.02 -18.10 -13.44
N LEU A 209 -1.79 -18.14 -12.12
CA LEU A 209 -2.84 -18.23 -11.10
C LEU A 209 -3.25 -16.85 -10.58
N TRP A 210 -2.29 -15.95 -10.41
CA TRP A 210 -2.48 -14.66 -9.77
C TRP A 210 -2.57 -13.52 -10.77
N LYS A 211 -3.53 -12.65 -10.52
CA LYS A 211 -3.65 -11.32 -11.13
C LYS A 211 -3.66 -10.28 -10.02
N GLY A 212 -3.19 -9.09 -10.32
CA GLY A 212 -3.33 -7.93 -9.45
C GLY A 212 -4.16 -6.84 -10.10
N TRP A 213 -4.55 -5.89 -9.30
CA TRP A 213 -5.08 -4.60 -9.73
C TRP A 213 -4.34 -3.48 -9.03
N VAL A 214 -4.26 -2.34 -9.67
CA VAL A 214 -3.74 -1.10 -9.09
C VAL A 214 -4.67 0.05 -9.44
N VAL A 215 -4.93 0.90 -8.44
CA VAL A 215 -5.76 2.11 -8.55
C VAL A 215 -4.96 3.29 -8.03
N ARG A 216 -4.86 4.36 -8.83
CA ARG A 216 -4.41 5.67 -8.37
C ARG A 216 -5.61 6.57 -8.21
N THR A 217 -5.67 7.22 -7.07
CA THR A 217 -6.74 8.17 -6.75
C THR A 217 -6.19 9.53 -6.34
N GLU A 218 -7.05 10.52 -6.40
CA GLU A 218 -6.81 11.91 -6.05
C GLU A 218 -8.02 12.43 -5.26
N ILE A 219 -7.86 13.53 -4.54
CA ILE A 219 -8.99 14.20 -3.88
C ILE A 219 -9.85 14.85 -4.95
N GLU A 220 -11.18 14.68 -4.85
CA GLU A 220 -12.14 15.33 -5.76
C GLU A 220 -12.24 16.83 -5.43
N GLY A 221 -12.14 17.68 -6.44
CA GLY A 221 -12.49 19.11 -6.30
C GLY A 221 -11.33 20.04 -5.89
N VAL A 222 -10.08 19.67 -6.16
CA VAL A 222 -8.94 20.58 -6.05
C VAL A 222 -8.44 20.97 -7.44
#